data_06e9db38bc3eedcceb74852eb523b36d
#
_entry.id   06e9db38bc3eedcceb74852eb523b36d
#
_cell.length_a   1.000
_cell.length_b   1.000
_cell.length_c   1.000
_cell.angle_alpha   90.00
_cell.angle_beta   90.00
_cell.angle_gamma   90.00
#
_symmetry.space_group_name_H-M   'P 1'
#
loop_
_entity.id
_entity.type
_entity.pdbx_description
1 polymer ?
#
loop_
_entity_poly.entity_id
_entity_poly.type
_entity_poly.pdbx_seq_one_letter_code
_entity_poly.pdbx_strand_id
1 'polypeptide(L)'
;MTAAATGRECQLDADGFDVHAVEWGDGATRVLLVHGLGGHTISWEPVGPALAATLDATVTAVDLPGFGLTRVPPGRRATLGTHGRVVRALLEQSGPAAVVGNSMGGALGVGLAARRPDLVRALVLVDPALPRPGVEPSQWRAMARLAPVLVPPLGWRFLAARGRVLGPERLVDTTLGWTLCDPTRLDPELRRRLVALAVARQSFAEAPAAYAESARALFWYLTRDMRADETRVTAPTLIVHGDRDQLVPVAAARALAARRPEFALEIIDECGHVPQLEAPDQFLAAVAPWLASTLAAR
;
A
#
# COMPACT_ATOMS: atom_id res chain seq x y z
N MET A 1 18.29 -18.43 10.64
CA MET A 1 16.98 -17.76 10.58
C MET A 1 16.60 -17.39 12.00
N THR A 2 16.87 -16.17 12.42
CA THR A 2 16.35 -15.61 13.68
C THR A 2 14.84 -15.46 13.53
N ALA A 3 14.07 -15.94 14.52
CA ALA A 3 12.63 -15.74 14.57
C ALA A 3 12.33 -14.24 14.33
N ALA A 4 11.57 -13.94 13.28
CA ALA A 4 11.15 -12.56 13.02
C ALA A 4 10.44 -12.06 14.28
N ALA A 5 10.90 -10.95 14.85
CA ALA A 5 10.26 -10.37 16.01
C ALA A 5 8.81 -10.07 15.64
N THR A 6 7.88 -10.72 16.33
CA THR A 6 6.45 -10.49 16.13
C THR A 6 6.17 -9.01 16.41
N GLY A 7 5.56 -8.31 15.45
CA GLY A 7 5.17 -6.92 15.63
C GLY A 7 4.16 -6.79 16.79
N ARG A 8 4.17 -5.64 17.42
CA ARG A 8 3.20 -5.29 18.47
C ARG A 8 1.94 -4.72 17.80
N GLU A 9 0.82 -5.45 17.91
CA GLU A 9 -0.47 -4.92 17.48
C GLU A 9 -0.91 -3.78 18.41
N CYS A 10 -1.46 -2.71 17.82
CA CYS A 10 -2.00 -1.57 18.55
C CYS A 10 -3.17 -0.92 17.80
N GLN A 11 -3.92 -0.07 18.51
CA GLN A 11 -4.98 0.75 17.95
C GLN A 11 -4.56 2.22 18.07
N LEU A 12 -4.72 2.98 16.97
CA LEU A 12 -4.35 4.39 16.89
C LEU A 12 -5.58 5.21 16.53
N ASP A 13 -5.92 6.22 17.33
CA ASP A 13 -6.99 7.15 16.97
C ASP A 13 -6.48 8.15 15.92
N ALA A 14 -7.12 8.20 14.75
CA ALA A 14 -6.77 9.13 13.69
C ALA A 14 -8.00 9.55 12.87
N ASP A 15 -8.27 10.83 12.78
CA ASP A 15 -9.41 11.42 12.04
C ASP A 15 -10.76 10.77 12.45
N GLY A 16 -10.90 10.33 13.72
CA GLY A 16 -12.09 9.66 14.26
C GLY A 16 -12.28 8.22 13.75
N PHE A 17 -11.17 7.56 13.41
CA PHE A 17 -11.09 6.13 13.16
C PHE A 17 -10.20 5.47 14.21
N ASP A 18 -10.63 4.30 14.68
CA ASP A 18 -9.81 3.40 15.47
C ASP A 18 -9.01 2.53 14.50
N VAL A 19 -7.77 2.97 14.22
CA VAL A 19 -6.90 2.40 13.17
C VAL A 19 -6.08 1.26 13.75
N HIS A 20 -6.30 0.05 13.25
CA HIS A 20 -5.44 -1.09 13.56
C HIS A 20 -4.05 -0.88 12.96
N ALA A 21 -3.02 -1.11 13.75
CA ALA A 21 -1.63 -0.96 13.36
C ALA A 21 -0.77 -2.08 13.95
N VAL A 22 0.38 -2.32 13.30
CA VAL A 22 1.44 -3.20 13.79
C VAL A 22 2.74 -2.43 13.83
N GLU A 23 3.44 -2.46 14.96
CA GLU A 23 4.69 -1.75 15.18
C GLU A 23 5.86 -2.70 15.43
N TRP A 24 7.03 -2.36 14.88
CA TRP A 24 8.31 -3.02 15.11
C TRP A 24 9.35 -1.99 15.53
N GLY A 25 10.21 -2.38 16.48
CA GLY A 25 11.26 -1.52 17.04
C GLY A 25 10.70 -0.39 17.92
N ASP A 26 11.61 0.39 18.48
CA ASP A 26 11.33 1.51 19.40
C ASP A 26 12.31 2.68 19.19
N GLY A 27 13.06 2.66 18.09
CA GLY A 27 14.03 3.71 17.72
C GLY A 27 13.38 5.06 17.45
N ALA A 28 14.21 6.11 17.47
CA ALA A 28 13.76 7.48 17.29
C ALA A 28 13.33 7.81 15.85
N THR A 29 13.89 7.10 14.87
CA THR A 29 13.48 7.24 13.47
C THR A 29 12.06 6.71 13.28
N ARG A 30 11.23 7.43 12.51
CA ARG A 30 9.85 7.03 12.22
C ARG A 30 9.70 6.58 10.79
N VAL A 31 9.09 5.39 10.59
CA VAL A 31 8.73 4.86 9.27
C VAL A 31 7.27 4.43 9.29
N LEU A 32 6.47 4.97 8.36
CA LEU A 32 5.07 4.60 8.19
C LEU A 32 4.90 3.76 6.91
N LEU A 33 4.35 2.56 7.07
CA LEU A 33 4.09 1.62 5.97
C LEU A 33 2.59 1.66 5.62
N VAL A 34 2.27 1.99 4.36
CA VAL A 34 0.90 2.18 3.88
C VAL A 34 0.60 1.21 2.75
N HIS A 35 -0.36 0.32 2.95
CA HIS A 35 -0.73 -0.70 1.99
C HIS A 35 -1.54 -0.19 0.79
N GLY A 36 -1.68 -1.02 -0.25
CA GLY A 36 -2.49 -0.78 -1.44
C GLY A 36 -3.99 -1.04 -1.25
N LEU A 37 -4.75 -0.90 -2.34
CA LEU A 37 -6.18 -1.19 -2.38
C LEU A 37 -6.44 -2.68 -2.09
N GLY A 38 -7.18 -2.97 -1.05
CA GLY A 38 -7.43 -4.35 -0.60
C GLY A 38 -6.29 -4.96 0.23
N GLY A 39 -5.23 -4.20 0.50
CA GLY A 39 -4.11 -4.62 1.34
C GLY A 39 -4.41 -4.50 2.85
N HIS A 40 -3.38 -4.75 3.65
CA HIS A 40 -3.42 -4.80 5.12
C HIS A 40 -2.01 -4.85 5.69
N THR A 41 -1.88 -4.71 7.01
CA THR A 41 -0.60 -4.74 7.76
C THR A 41 0.23 -6.00 7.55
N ILE A 42 -0.42 -7.19 7.39
CA ILE A 42 0.27 -8.48 7.19
C ILE A 42 1.23 -8.44 5.98
N SER A 43 0.94 -7.65 4.94
CA SER A 43 1.83 -7.54 3.77
C SER A 43 3.19 -6.91 4.07
N TRP A 44 3.36 -6.30 5.24
CA TRP A 44 4.59 -5.64 5.68
C TRP A 44 5.40 -6.46 6.69
N GLU A 45 4.84 -7.55 7.22
CA GLU A 45 5.51 -8.38 8.24
C GLU A 45 6.83 -8.99 7.79
N PRO A 46 7.01 -9.40 6.52
CA PRO A 46 8.30 -9.92 6.09
C PRO A 46 9.44 -8.90 6.14
N VAL A 47 9.12 -7.60 6.12
CA VAL A 47 10.13 -6.53 6.01
C VAL A 47 10.16 -5.59 7.22
N GLY A 48 9.07 -5.47 7.96
CA GLY A 48 8.95 -4.54 9.10
C GLY A 48 10.04 -4.70 10.16
N PRO A 49 10.31 -5.91 10.67
CA PRO A 49 11.35 -6.13 11.68
C PRO A 49 12.76 -5.74 11.19
N ALA A 50 13.08 -6.09 9.95
CA ALA A 50 14.39 -5.80 9.38
C ALA A 50 14.59 -4.29 9.13
N LEU A 51 13.56 -3.59 8.67
CA LEU A 51 13.59 -2.13 8.54
C LEU A 51 13.78 -1.46 9.91
N ALA A 52 13.07 -1.92 10.93
CA ALA A 52 13.19 -1.37 12.29
C ALA A 52 14.62 -1.53 12.83
N ALA A 53 15.20 -2.72 12.68
CA ALA A 53 16.55 -3.00 13.15
C ALA A 53 17.63 -2.24 12.36
N THR A 54 17.51 -2.18 11.01
CA THR A 54 18.52 -1.53 10.16
C THR A 54 18.53 -0.02 10.32
N LEU A 55 17.37 0.60 10.56
CA LEU A 55 17.22 2.06 10.63
C LEU A 55 17.23 2.61 12.07
N ASP A 56 17.35 1.76 13.07
CA ASP A 56 17.08 2.13 14.48
C ASP A 56 15.78 2.91 14.58
N ALA A 57 14.69 2.27 14.14
CA ALA A 57 13.42 2.94 13.90
C ALA A 57 12.25 2.31 14.64
N THR A 58 11.22 3.12 14.90
CA THR A 58 9.86 2.66 15.08
C THR A 58 9.19 2.58 13.69
N VAL A 59 8.92 1.36 13.23
CA VAL A 59 8.24 1.09 11.96
C VAL A 59 6.79 0.74 12.24
N THR A 60 5.85 1.52 11.73
CA THR A 60 4.41 1.34 11.94
C THR A 60 3.72 1.02 10.61
N ALA A 61 3.13 -0.18 10.50
CA ALA A 61 2.22 -0.51 9.41
C ALA A 61 0.77 -0.26 9.87
N VAL A 62 -0.07 0.29 8.98
CA VAL A 62 -1.44 0.64 9.33
C VAL A 62 -2.44 -0.02 8.39
N ASP A 63 -3.58 -0.42 8.93
CA ASP A 63 -4.75 -0.80 8.13
C ASP A 63 -5.58 0.45 7.84
N LEU A 64 -5.68 0.83 6.57
CA LEU A 64 -6.51 1.98 6.16
C LEU A 64 -8.01 1.72 6.42
N PRO A 65 -8.84 2.75 6.64
CA PRO A 65 -10.27 2.60 6.88
C PRO A 65 -10.99 1.68 5.90
N GLY A 66 -11.65 0.64 6.41
CA GLY A 66 -12.34 -0.39 5.61
C GLY A 66 -11.45 -1.51 5.08
N PHE A 67 -10.16 -1.51 5.43
CA PHE A 67 -9.19 -2.57 5.08
C PHE A 67 -8.61 -3.19 6.35
N GLY A 68 -7.95 -4.37 6.20
CA GLY A 68 -7.39 -5.10 7.33
C GLY A 68 -8.43 -5.24 8.46
N LEU A 69 -8.08 -4.83 9.67
CA LEU A 69 -8.96 -4.85 10.84
C LEU A 69 -9.57 -3.47 11.17
N THR A 70 -9.22 -2.42 10.44
CA THR A 70 -9.80 -1.08 10.62
C THR A 70 -11.21 -1.01 10.04
N ARG A 71 -12.20 -0.73 10.88
CA ARG A 71 -13.60 -0.61 10.50
C ARG A 71 -13.91 0.79 9.96
N VAL A 72 -15.04 0.92 9.26
CA VAL A 72 -15.62 2.23 8.88
C VAL A 72 -16.83 2.49 9.76
N PRO A 73 -16.77 3.49 10.66
CA PRO A 73 -17.91 3.82 11.51
C PRO A 73 -19.17 4.24 10.69
N PRO A 74 -20.38 4.05 11.22
CA PRO A 74 -21.60 4.52 10.57
C PRO A 74 -21.52 6.00 10.18
N GLY A 75 -21.98 6.34 8.98
CA GLY A 75 -21.95 7.70 8.46
C GLY A 75 -20.58 8.17 7.91
N ARG A 76 -19.52 7.37 8.09
CA ARG A 76 -18.19 7.65 7.50
C ARG A 76 -18.03 6.92 6.17
N ARG A 77 -17.05 7.34 5.37
CA ARG A 77 -16.74 6.74 4.06
C ARG A 77 -15.26 6.44 3.93
N ALA A 78 -14.93 5.38 3.21
CA ALA A 78 -13.55 4.98 2.89
C ALA A 78 -13.14 5.51 1.51
N THR A 79 -12.94 6.82 1.41
CA THR A 79 -12.44 7.46 0.19
C THR A 79 -10.94 7.70 0.26
N LEU A 80 -10.28 7.94 -0.88
CA LEU A 80 -8.85 8.32 -0.89
C LEU A 80 -8.58 9.56 -0.03
N GLY A 81 -9.50 10.54 -0.03
CA GLY A 81 -9.40 11.72 0.83
C GLY A 81 -9.49 11.38 2.32
N THR A 82 -10.34 10.40 2.70
CA THR A 82 -10.41 9.90 4.09
C THR A 82 -9.10 9.21 4.48
N HIS A 83 -8.59 8.32 3.63
CA HIS A 83 -7.30 7.67 3.88
C HIS A 83 -6.16 8.68 4.03
N GLY A 84 -6.11 9.70 3.18
CA GLY A 84 -5.11 10.77 3.26
C GLY A 84 -5.20 11.58 4.56
N ARG A 85 -6.42 11.85 5.09
CA ARG A 85 -6.59 12.52 6.39
C ARG A 85 -6.14 11.64 7.55
N VAL A 86 -6.46 10.35 7.51
CA VAL A 86 -6.01 9.38 8.53
C VAL A 86 -4.48 9.30 8.54
N VAL A 87 -3.83 9.07 7.40
CA VAL A 87 -2.36 9.02 7.30
C VAL A 87 -1.73 10.33 7.78
N ARG A 88 -2.30 11.48 7.39
CA ARG A 88 -1.84 12.79 7.89
C ARG A 88 -1.95 12.90 9.40
N ALA A 89 -3.11 12.56 9.98
CA ALA A 89 -3.34 12.65 11.42
C ALA A 89 -2.37 11.76 12.22
N LEU A 90 -2.07 10.57 11.72
CA LEU A 90 -1.06 9.69 12.31
C LEU A 90 0.32 10.35 12.35
N LEU A 91 0.75 10.98 11.25
CA LEU A 91 2.04 11.68 11.19
C LEU A 91 2.05 12.98 12.00
N GLU A 92 0.93 13.69 12.11
CA GLU A 92 0.81 14.86 12.99
C GLU A 92 0.96 14.48 14.46
N GLN A 93 0.56 13.28 14.87
CA GLN A 93 0.70 12.74 16.22
C GLN A 93 2.10 12.16 16.50
N SER A 94 2.63 11.36 15.55
CA SER A 94 3.91 10.66 15.75
C SER A 94 5.14 11.49 15.35
N GLY A 95 4.94 12.58 14.61
CA GLY A 95 5.99 13.39 14.01
C GLY A 95 6.33 13.00 12.57
N PRO A 96 7.19 13.80 11.90
CA PRO A 96 7.61 13.55 10.53
C PRO A 96 8.29 12.18 10.34
N ALA A 97 7.94 11.46 9.29
CA ALA A 97 8.42 10.10 9.04
C ALA A 97 8.89 9.87 7.59
N ALA A 98 9.62 8.78 7.39
CA ALA A 98 9.70 8.17 6.07
C ALA A 98 8.37 7.45 5.79
N VAL A 99 7.79 7.68 4.63
CA VAL A 99 6.54 7.04 4.19
C VAL A 99 6.86 6.02 3.10
N VAL A 100 6.50 4.77 3.34
CA VAL A 100 6.64 3.67 2.38
C VAL A 100 5.24 3.24 1.96
N GLY A 101 4.88 3.48 0.72
CA GLY A 101 3.52 3.24 0.23
C GLY A 101 3.47 2.29 -0.96
N ASN A 102 2.72 1.17 -0.82
CA ASN A 102 2.47 0.27 -1.93
C ASN A 102 1.20 0.68 -2.69
N SER A 103 1.26 0.71 -4.02
CA SER A 103 0.10 0.92 -4.90
C SER A 103 -0.71 2.17 -4.53
N MET A 104 -1.95 2.03 -4.04
CA MET A 104 -2.77 3.12 -3.50
C MET A 104 -2.04 3.86 -2.35
N GLY A 105 -1.30 3.14 -1.50
CA GLY A 105 -0.46 3.75 -0.46
C GLY A 105 0.62 4.67 -1.03
N GLY A 106 1.22 4.31 -2.17
CA GLY A 106 2.14 5.17 -2.91
C GLY A 106 1.46 6.43 -3.44
N ALA A 107 0.26 6.31 -4.01
CA ALA A 107 -0.53 7.46 -4.45
C ALA A 107 -0.90 8.40 -3.28
N LEU A 108 -1.25 7.83 -2.11
CA LEU A 108 -1.46 8.59 -0.87
C LEU A 108 -0.19 9.31 -0.42
N GLY A 109 0.96 8.62 -0.48
CA GLY A 109 2.27 9.18 -0.15
C GLY A 109 2.64 10.39 -1.03
N VAL A 110 2.41 10.29 -2.35
CA VAL A 110 2.58 11.44 -3.28
C VAL A 110 1.68 12.60 -2.88
N GLY A 111 0.38 12.35 -2.67
CA GLY A 111 -0.56 13.39 -2.27
C GLY A 111 -0.23 14.05 -0.93
N LEU A 112 0.28 13.27 0.02
CA LEU A 112 0.73 13.77 1.33
C LEU A 112 2.01 14.61 1.19
N ALA A 113 3.04 14.07 0.54
CA ALA A 113 4.32 14.78 0.34
C ALA A 113 4.16 16.09 -0.43
N ALA A 114 3.21 16.15 -1.38
CA ALA A 114 2.90 17.37 -2.13
C ALA A 114 2.21 18.45 -1.29
N ARG A 115 1.37 18.06 -0.32
CA ARG A 115 0.53 19.00 0.46
C ARG A 115 1.05 19.27 1.87
N ARG A 116 1.83 18.33 2.42
CA ARG A 116 2.44 18.40 3.75
C ARG A 116 3.88 17.90 3.70
N PRO A 117 4.75 18.61 2.98
CA PRO A 117 6.17 18.23 2.87
C PRO A 117 6.88 18.25 4.23
N ASP A 118 6.35 18.99 5.20
CA ASP A 118 6.81 19.03 6.59
C ASP A 118 6.67 17.69 7.34
N LEU A 119 5.76 16.82 6.90
CA LEU A 119 5.50 15.51 7.53
C LEU A 119 6.25 14.34 6.86
N VAL A 120 6.78 14.53 5.64
CA VAL A 120 7.40 13.45 4.87
C VAL A 120 8.90 13.69 4.72
N ARG A 121 9.71 12.98 5.52
CA ARG A 121 11.19 13.06 5.48
C ARG A 121 11.78 12.35 4.27
N ALA A 122 11.19 11.24 3.87
CA ALA A 122 11.53 10.45 2.69
C ALA A 122 10.29 9.73 2.18
N LEU A 123 10.22 9.45 0.88
CA LEU A 123 9.10 8.76 0.25
C LEU A 123 9.60 7.54 -0.52
N VAL A 124 9.08 6.34 -0.20
CA VAL A 124 9.31 5.12 -0.98
C VAL A 124 7.99 4.73 -1.65
N LEU A 125 8.00 4.71 -2.96
CA LEU A 125 6.87 4.35 -3.81
C LEU A 125 7.04 2.91 -4.29
N VAL A 126 6.29 1.99 -3.70
CA VAL A 126 6.36 0.55 -4.00
C VAL A 126 5.25 0.19 -4.97
N ASP A 127 5.60 -0.16 -6.21
CA ASP A 127 4.62 -0.45 -7.28
C ASP A 127 3.46 0.56 -7.27
N PRO A 128 3.76 1.87 -7.26
CA PRO A 128 2.75 2.89 -6.97
C PRO A 128 1.64 2.87 -8.01
N ALA A 129 0.40 3.10 -7.57
CA ALA A 129 -0.68 3.38 -8.50
C ALA A 129 -0.37 4.69 -9.24
N LEU A 130 -0.17 4.59 -10.55
CA LEU A 130 0.26 5.69 -11.42
C LEU A 130 -0.73 5.93 -12.56
N PRO A 131 -0.85 7.18 -13.06
CA PRO A 131 -1.53 7.44 -14.33
C PRO A 131 -0.86 6.66 -15.45
N ARG A 132 -1.61 5.90 -16.22
CA ARG A 132 -1.07 5.06 -17.28
C ARG A 132 -0.70 5.88 -18.51
N PRO A 133 0.52 5.77 -19.05
CA PRO A 133 0.84 6.26 -20.39
C PRO A 133 0.32 5.23 -21.41
N GLY A 134 -0.79 5.52 -22.08
CA GLY A 134 -1.38 4.61 -23.06
C GLY A 134 -2.00 3.34 -22.44
N VAL A 135 -2.96 2.72 -23.11
CA VAL A 135 -3.57 1.48 -22.63
C VAL A 135 -3.17 0.36 -23.57
N GLU A 136 -2.28 -0.50 -23.13
CA GLU A 136 -1.93 -1.73 -23.85
C GLU A 136 -3.13 -2.72 -23.87
N PRO A 137 -3.33 -3.51 -24.92
CA PRO A 137 -4.44 -4.49 -25.02
C PRO A 137 -4.50 -5.48 -23.85
N SER A 138 -3.36 -5.87 -23.28
CA SER A 138 -3.26 -6.73 -22.11
C SER A 138 -3.89 -6.12 -20.86
N GLN A 139 -3.84 -4.80 -20.75
CA GLN A 139 -4.35 -4.03 -19.60
C GLN A 139 -5.88 -3.82 -19.67
N TRP A 140 -6.48 -3.87 -20.86
CA TRP A 140 -7.93 -3.82 -21.02
C TRP A 140 -8.64 -4.92 -20.24
N ARG A 141 -8.05 -6.11 -20.16
CA ARG A 141 -8.61 -7.23 -19.41
C ARG A 141 -8.62 -6.96 -17.90
N ALA A 142 -7.53 -6.38 -17.36
CA ALA A 142 -7.46 -5.99 -15.94
C ALA A 142 -8.45 -4.86 -15.64
N MET A 143 -8.51 -3.83 -16.49
CA MET A 143 -9.47 -2.72 -16.35
C MET A 143 -10.92 -3.17 -16.48
N ALA A 144 -11.23 -4.05 -17.43
CA ALA A 144 -12.58 -4.58 -17.60
C ALA A 144 -13.06 -5.37 -16.37
N ARG A 145 -12.14 -6.07 -15.67
CA ARG A 145 -12.45 -6.76 -14.41
C ARG A 145 -12.76 -5.81 -13.27
N LEU A 146 -12.16 -4.61 -13.26
CA LEU A 146 -12.40 -3.57 -12.26
C LEU A 146 -13.54 -2.62 -12.64
N ALA A 147 -13.95 -2.57 -13.91
CA ALA A 147 -15.01 -1.69 -14.40
C ALA A 147 -16.32 -1.76 -13.58
N PRO A 148 -16.84 -2.98 -13.21
CA PRO A 148 -18.03 -3.05 -12.36
C PRO A 148 -17.85 -2.39 -11.00
N VAL A 149 -16.62 -2.39 -10.44
CA VAL A 149 -16.32 -1.80 -9.13
C VAL A 149 -16.44 -0.27 -9.15
N LEU A 150 -16.18 0.34 -10.32
CA LEU A 150 -16.22 1.80 -10.48
C LEU A 150 -17.64 2.36 -10.63
N VAL A 151 -18.66 1.51 -10.92
CA VAL A 151 -20.03 1.93 -11.15
C VAL A 151 -20.86 1.87 -9.85
N PRO A 152 -21.24 3.01 -9.26
CA PRO A 152 -22.19 3.02 -8.14
C PRO A 152 -23.62 2.74 -8.64
N PRO A 153 -24.45 1.99 -7.92
CA PRO A 153 -24.24 1.21 -6.70
C PRO A 153 -23.82 -0.25 -6.98
N LEU A 154 -23.49 -0.60 -8.21
CA LEU A 154 -23.23 -1.99 -8.63
C LEU A 154 -21.93 -2.55 -8.04
N GLY A 155 -20.91 -1.70 -7.87
CA GLY A 155 -19.56 -2.15 -7.49
C GLY A 155 -19.53 -2.91 -6.17
N TRP A 156 -20.12 -2.39 -5.11
CA TRP A 156 -20.12 -3.08 -3.82
C TRP A 156 -20.96 -4.36 -3.83
N ARG A 157 -22.08 -4.39 -4.59
CA ARG A 157 -22.92 -5.59 -4.74
C ARG A 157 -22.17 -6.69 -5.47
N PHE A 158 -21.44 -6.32 -6.53
CA PHE A 158 -20.57 -7.23 -7.26
C PHE A 158 -19.48 -7.82 -6.36
N LEU A 159 -18.79 -7.00 -5.58
CA LEU A 159 -17.75 -7.44 -4.64
C LEU A 159 -18.32 -8.34 -3.55
N ALA A 160 -19.47 -7.99 -2.98
CA ALA A 160 -20.14 -8.81 -1.98
C ALA A 160 -20.57 -10.16 -2.54
N ALA A 161 -21.15 -10.19 -3.73
CA ALA A 161 -21.54 -11.43 -4.41
C ALA A 161 -20.30 -12.29 -4.74
N ARG A 162 -19.25 -11.69 -5.27
CA ARG A 162 -17.98 -12.37 -5.57
C ARG A 162 -17.38 -12.99 -4.30
N GLY A 163 -17.34 -12.25 -3.19
CA GLY A 163 -16.82 -12.76 -1.92
C GLY A 163 -17.61 -13.96 -1.39
N ARG A 164 -18.95 -13.94 -1.51
CA ARG A 164 -19.81 -15.06 -1.11
C ARG A 164 -19.60 -16.31 -1.98
N VAL A 165 -19.47 -16.11 -3.30
CA VAL A 165 -19.32 -17.23 -4.26
C VAL A 165 -17.96 -17.90 -4.15
N LEU A 166 -16.89 -17.10 -4.03
CA LEU A 166 -15.53 -17.64 -3.96
C LEU A 166 -15.18 -18.22 -2.60
N GLY A 167 -15.71 -17.60 -1.54
CA GLY A 167 -15.25 -17.87 -0.18
C GLY A 167 -13.84 -17.29 0.09
N PRO A 168 -13.40 -17.28 1.35
CA PRO A 168 -12.18 -16.57 1.76
C PRO A 168 -10.90 -17.14 1.14
N GLU A 169 -10.73 -18.46 1.10
CA GLU A 169 -9.52 -19.08 0.54
C GLU A 169 -9.34 -18.77 -0.94
N ARG A 170 -10.36 -19.02 -1.76
CA ARG A 170 -10.28 -18.74 -3.20
C ARG A 170 -10.16 -17.25 -3.49
N LEU A 171 -10.74 -16.41 -2.64
CA LEU A 171 -10.60 -14.97 -2.77
C LEU A 171 -9.15 -14.53 -2.55
N VAL A 172 -8.49 -15.08 -1.52
CA VAL A 172 -7.06 -14.85 -1.25
C VAL A 172 -6.21 -15.37 -2.41
N ASP A 173 -6.39 -16.65 -2.81
CA ASP A 173 -5.60 -17.24 -3.90
C ASP A 173 -5.75 -16.48 -5.21
N THR A 174 -6.98 -16.05 -5.53
CA THR A 174 -7.23 -15.24 -6.73
C THR A 174 -6.52 -13.89 -6.64
N THR A 175 -6.49 -13.27 -5.46
CA THR A 175 -5.81 -11.99 -5.25
C THR A 175 -4.29 -12.15 -5.37
N LEU A 176 -3.72 -13.17 -4.72
CA LEU A 176 -2.30 -13.50 -4.82
C LEU A 176 -1.89 -13.79 -6.26
N GLY A 177 -2.69 -14.54 -7.03
CA GLY A 177 -2.42 -14.81 -8.44
C GLY A 177 -2.47 -13.57 -9.35
N TRP A 178 -3.00 -12.45 -8.90
CA TRP A 178 -2.96 -11.18 -9.65
C TRP A 178 -1.87 -10.24 -9.17
N THR A 179 -1.46 -10.36 -7.91
CA THR A 179 -0.52 -9.44 -7.30
C THR A 179 0.90 -9.97 -7.28
N LEU A 180 1.08 -11.29 -7.22
CA LEU A 180 2.40 -11.92 -7.22
C LEU A 180 2.73 -12.46 -8.61
N CYS A 181 3.98 -12.39 -9.00
CA CYS A 181 4.53 -13.04 -10.18
C CYS A 181 4.51 -14.56 -10.00
N ASP A 182 4.91 -15.03 -8.82
CA ASP A 182 4.93 -16.43 -8.43
C ASP A 182 4.37 -16.62 -7.02
N PRO A 183 3.05 -16.94 -6.89
CA PRO A 183 2.43 -17.19 -5.59
C PRO A 183 3.04 -18.33 -4.76
N THR A 184 3.84 -19.21 -5.39
CA THR A 184 4.49 -20.31 -4.67
C THR A 184 5.64 -19.87 -3.78
N ARG A 185 6.15 -18.65 -4.00
CA ARG A 185 7.18 -18.02 -3.16
C ARG A 185 6.64 -17.52 -1.80
N LEU A 186 5.32 -17.38 -1.69
CA LEU A 186 4.72 -16.92 -0.46
C LEU A 186 4.85 -17.97 0.65
N ASP A 187 5.31 -17.53 1.82
CA ASP A 187 5.33 -18.37 3.01
C ASP A 187 3.92 -18.94 3.30
N PRO A 188 3.79 -20.27 3.43
CA PRO A 188 2.51 -20.91 3.73
C PRO A 188 1.84 -20.39 5.02
N GLU A 189 2.62 -19.97 6.03
CA GLU A 189 2.10 -19.36 7.25
C GLU A 189 1.45 -18.01 6.96
N LEU A 190 2.13 -17.17 6.18
CA LEU A 190 1.56 -15.90 5.72
C LEU A 190 0.25 -16.11 4.95
N ARG A 191 0.21 -17.10 4.04
CA ARG A 191 -1.04 -17.44 3.34
C ARG A 191 -2.14 -17.83 4.32
N ARG A 192 -1.85 -18.65 5.35
CA ARG A 192 -2.85 -19.02 6.36
C ARG A 192 -3.39 -17.79 7.10
N ARG A 193 -2.53 -16.85 7.46
CA ARG A 193 -2.93 -15.60 8.11
C ARG A 193 -3.77 -14.70 7.22
N LEU A 194 -3.45 -14.62 5.92
CA LEU A 194 -4.28 -13.92 4.93
C LEU A 194 -5.69 -14.52 4.83
N VAL A 195 -5.79 -15.84 4.83
CA VAL A 195 -7.09 -16.55 4.83
C VAL A 195 -7.84 -16.28 6.14
N ALA A 196 -7.17 -16.34 7.29
CA ALA A 196 -7.77 -16.04 8.57
C ALA A 196 -8.32 -14.60 8.63
N LEU A 197 -7.57 -13.63 8.13
CA LEU A 197 -8.04 -12.26 8.00
C LEU A 197 -9.26 -12.17 7.07
N ALA A 198 -9.24 -12.84 5.93
CA ALA A 198 -10.36 -12.86 4.99
C ALA A 198 -11.63 -13.47 5.64
N VAL A 199 -11.49 -14.50 6.47
CA VAL A 199 -12.58 -15.09 7.27
C VAL A 199 -13.12 -14.07 8.27
N ALA A 200 -12.26 -13.44 9.06
CA ALA A 200 -12.68 -12.44 10.07
C ALA A 200 -13.43 -11.27 9.39
N ARG A 201 -12.98 -10.83 8.22
CA ARG A 201 -13.61 -9.74 7.46
C ARG A 201 -14.97 -10.09 6.85
N GLN A 202 -15.39 -11.34 6.82
CA GLN A 202 -16.75 -11.72 6.37
C GLN A 202 -17.86 -11.08 7.24
N SER A 203 -17.56 -10.76 8.50
CA SER A 203 -18.45 -10.02 9.39
C SER A 203 -18.51 -8.51 9.16
N PHE A 204 -17.63 -7.96 8.28
CA PHE A 204 -17.53 -6.52 8.01
C PHE A 204 -18.45 -6.13 6.86
N ALA A 205 -19.70 -5.83 7.16
CA ALA A 205 -20.71 -5.53 6.15
C ALA A 205 -20.35 -4.33 5.25
N GLU A 206 -19.58 -3.38 5.77
CA GLU A 206 -19.09 -2.20 5.07
C GLU A 206 -17.91 -2.47 4.12
N ALA A 207 -17.19 -3.58 4.26
CA ALA A 207 -15.94 -3.83 3.53
C ALA A 207 -16.09 -3.79 1.99
N PRO A 208 -17.12 -4.36 1.35
CA PRO A 208 -17.32 -4.24 -0.09
C PRO A 208 -17.56 -2.80 -0.56
N ALA A 209 -18.29 -2.02 0.22
CA ALA A 209 -18.55 -0.61 -0.07
C ALA A 209 -17.29 0.23 0.08
N ALA A 210 -16.53 0.02 1.15
CA ALA A 210 -15.23 0.66 1.40
C ALA A 210 -14.24 0.43 0.26
N TYR A 211 -14.13 -0.81 -0.20
CA TYR A 211 -13.29 -1.14 -1.36
C TYR A 211 -13.72 -0.39 -2.63
N ALA A 212 -15.01 -0.42 -2.96
CA ALA A 212 -15.53 0.23 -4.17
C ALA A 212 -15.37 1.76 -4.12
N GLU A 213 -15.59 2.38 -2.95
CA GLU A 213 -15.39 3.81 -2.74
C GLU A 213 -13.92 4.22 -2.89
N SER A 214 -13.02 3.46 -2.28
CA SER A 214 -11.58 3.69 -2.37
C SER A 214 -11.08 3.53 -3.82
N ALA A 215 -11.49 2.48 -4.52
CA ALA A 215 -11.11 2.24 -5.92
C ALA A 215 -11.57 3.37 -6.83
N ARG A 216 -12.83 3.84 -6.67
CA ARG A 216 -13.36 4.95 -7.45
C ARG A 216 -12.65 6.26 -7.15
N ALA A 217 -12.39 6.55 -5.88
CA ALA A 217 -11.69 7.76 -5.48
C ALA A 217 -10.23 7.76 -5.98
N LEU A 218 -9.55 6.60 -5.92
CA LEU A 218 -8.22 6.42 -6.49
C LEU A 218 -8.23 6.66 -8.00
N PHE A 219 -9.19 6.09 -8.74
CA PHE A 219 -9.32 6.31 -10.19
C PHE A 219 -9.42 7.81 -10.53
N TRP A 220 -10.26 8.56 -9.81
CA TRP A 220 -10.40 10.00 -10.04
C TRP A 220 -9.14 10.78 -9.66
N TYR A 221 -8.47 10.42 -8.59
CA TYR A 221 -7.19 11.04 -8.22
C TYR A 221 -6.11 10.83 -9.29
N LEU A 222 -5.96 9.59 -9.76
CA LEU A 222 -4.97 9.25 -10.79
C LEU A 222 -5.21 10.02 -12.11
N THR A 223 -6.47 10.26 -12.45
CA THR A 223 -6.83 10.91 -13.73
C THR A 223 -6.82 12.43 -13.67
N ARG A 224 -6.96 13.05 -12.49
CA ARG A 224 -7.15 14.50 -12.33
C ARG A 224 -6.00 15.19 -11.61
N ASP A 225 -5.60 14.65 -10.46
CA ASP A 225 -4.79 15.40 -9.49
C ASP A 225 -3.35 14.91 -9.38
N MET A 226 -3.10 13.61 -9.57
CA MET A 226 -1.81 12.99 -9.28
C MET A 226 -0.64 13.66 -10.02
N ARG A 227 -0.82 14.05 -11.29
CA ARG A 227 0.24 14.71 -12.07
C ARG A 227 0.65 16.05 -11.47
N ALA A 228 -0.31 16.82 -10.98
CA ALA A 228 -0.04 18.09 -10.32
C ALA A 228 0.65 17.88 -8.96
N ASP A 229 0.25 16.84 -8.21
CA ASP A 229 0.90 16.51 -6.96
C ASP A 229 2.33 15.98 -7.16
N GLU A 230 2.57 15.11 -8.16
CA GLU A 230 3.91 14.65 -8.54
C GLU A 230 4.92 15.81 -8.67
N THR A 231 4.52 16.92 -9.29
CA THR A 231 5.42 18.08 -9.50
C THR A 231 5.75 18.84 -8.22
N ARG A 232 4.96 18.68 -7.17
CA ARG A 232 5.13 19.39 -5.89
C ARG A 232 5.89 18.58 -4.84
N VAL A 233 6.16 17.30 -5.09
CA VAL A 233 6.93 16.47 -4.16
C VAL A 233 8.37 16.97 -4.09
N THR A 234 8.81 17.37 -2.91
CA THR A 234 10.17 17.82 -2.61
C THR A 234 10.95 16.85 -1.73
N ALA A 235 10.26 15.88 -1.13
CA ALA A 235 10.91 14.85 -0.34
C ALA A 235 11.80 13.96 -1.24
N PRO A 236 12.98 13.53 -0.79
CA PRO A 236 13.73 12.48 -1.46
C PRO A 236 12.83 11.28 -1.72
N THR A 237 12.83 10.77 -2.94
CA THR A 237 11.89 9.74 -3.35
C THR A 237 12.62 8.59 -4.03
N LEU A 238 12.33 7.36 -3.59
CA LEU A 238 12.72 6.11 -4.23
C LEU A 238 11.48 5.43 -4.82
N ILE A 239 11.54 5.03 -6.06
CA ILE A 239 10.56 4.17 -6.71
C ILE A 239 11.12 2.75 -6.70
N VAL A 240 10.39 1.79 -6.16
CA VAL A 240 10.70 0.36 -6.23
C VAL A 240 9.59 -0.33 -7.00
N HIS A 241 9.90 -1.13 -8.03
CA HIS A 241 8.87 -1.70 -8.88
C HIS A 241 9.24 -3.09 -9.39
N GLY A 242 8.29 -4.04 -9.29
CA GLY A 242 8.46 -5.37 -9.86
C GLY A 242 8.36 -5.36 -11.39
N ASP A 243 9.28 -6.03 -12.09
CA ASP A 243 9.31 -6.07 -13.55
C ASP A 243 8.14 -6.85 -14.16
N ARG A 244 7.51 -7.74 -13.38
CA ARG A 244 6.36 -8.60 -13.73
C ARG A 244 5.03 -8.11 -13.16
N ASP A 245 4.96 -6.87 -12.69
CA ASP A 245 3.70 -6.32 -12.17
C ASP A 245 2.59 -6.31 -13.25
N GLN A 246 1.55 -7.11 -13.00
CA GLN A 246 0.41 -7.25 -13.91
C GLN A 246 -0.67 -6.16 -13.69
N LEU A 247 -0.61 -5.43 -12.56
CA LEU A 247 -1.58 -4.39 -12.21
C LEU A 247 -1.13 -3.00 -12.64
N VAL A 248 0.15 -2.66 -12.39
CA VAL A 248 0.76 -1.40 -12.79
C VAL A 248 2.02 -1.73 -13.61
N PRO A 249 2.02 -1.50 -14.93
CA PRO A 249 3.19 -1.83 -15.75
C PRO A 249 4.45 -1.10 -15.29
N VAL A 250 5.59 -1.77 -15.26
CA VAL A 250 6.90 -1.17 -14.94
C VAL A 250 7.24 0.05 -15.83
N ALA A 251 6.67 0.10 -17.03
CA ALA A 251 6.78 1.27 -17.92
C ALA A 251 6.22 2.56 -17.30
N ALA A 252 5.22 2.45 -16.39
CA ALA A 252 4.68 3.63 -15.70
C ALA A 252 5.68 4.18 -14.68
N ALA A 253 6.39 3.30 -13.94
CA ALA A 253 7.46 3.68 -13.03
C ALA A 253 8.64 4.32 -13.77
N ARG A 254 9.08 3.71 -14.88
CA ARG A 254 10.12 4.28 -15.76
C ARG A 254 9.71 5.65 -16.31
N ALA A 255 8.46 5.82 -16.72
CA ALA A 255 7.93 7.10 -17.18
C ALA A 255 7.84 8.15 -16.06
N LEU A 256 7.58 7.76 -14.82
CA LEU A 256 7.64 8.66 -13.67
C LEU A 256 9.09 9.10 -13.41
N ALA A 257 10.04 8.17 -13.33
CA ALA A 257 11.44 8.47 -13.13
C ALA A 257 12.02 9.37 -14.25
N ALA A 258 11.60 9.15 -15.50
CA ALA A 258 12.00 10.01 -16.61
C ALA A 258 11.48 11.46 -16.49
N ARG A 259 10.30 11.66 -15.89
CA ARG A 259 9.74 13.00 -15.63
C ARG A 259 10.32 13.64 -14.37
N ARG A 260 10.79 12.84 -13.44
CA ARG A 260 11.32 13.25 -12.13
C ARG A 260 12.70 12.60 -11.95
N PRO A 261 13.73 13.10 -12.67
CA PRO A 261 15.06 12.49 -12.68
C PRO A 261 15.75 12.52 -11.30
N GLU A 262 15.25 13.32 -10.37
CA GLU A 262 15.66 13.32 -8.96
C GLU A 262 15.08 12.17 -8.14
N PHE A 263 14.09 11.45 -8.65
CA PHE A 263 13.57 10.24 -8.02
C PHE A 263 14.45 9.04 -8.39
N ALA A 264 14.99 8.36 -7.40
CA ALA A 264 15.69 7.11 -7.63
C ALA A 264 14.71 6.03 -8.10
N LEU A 265 15.19 5.09 -8.94
CA LEU A 265 14.38 3.97 -9.45
C LEU A 265 15.14 2.67 -9.30
N GLU A 266 14.53 1.72 -8.62
CA GLU A 266 15.00 0.34 -8.48
C GLU A 266 13.94 -0.62 -9.03
N ILE A 267 14.36 -1.54 -9.91
CA ILE A 267 13.49 -2.56 -10.48
C ILE A 267 13.86 -3.90 -9.85
N ILE A 268 12.88 -4.60 -9.33
CA ILE A 268 13.03 -5.94 -8.78
C ILE A 268 12.66 -6.95 -9.85
N ASP A 269 13.62 -7.77 -10.25
CA ASP A 269 13.46 -8.77 -11.29
C ASP A 269 12.57 -9.93 -10.81
N GLU A 270 11.79 -10.50 -11.74
CA GLU A 270 10.85 -11.61 -11.52
C GLU A 270 9.92 -11.39 -10.33
N CYS A 271 9.44 -10.17 -10.16
CA CYS A 271 8.59 -9.76 -9.04
C CYS A 271 7.31 -9.09 -9.54
N GLY A 272 6.21 -9.36 -8.85
CA GLY A 272 4.90 -8.78 -9.10
C GLY A 272 4.65 -7.47 -8.37
N HIS A 273 3.38 -7.21 -8.04
CA HIS A 273 2.87 -5.94 -7.51
C HIS A 273 3.14 -5.70 -6.00
N VAL A 274 3.62 -6.71 -5.27
CA VAL A 274 3.81 -6.62 -3.81
C VAL A 274 5.21 -7.14 -3.43
N PRO A 275 6.29 -6.45 -3.84
CA PRO A 275 7.67 -6.89 -3.63
C PRO A 275 8.01 -7.18 -2.17
N GLN A 276 7.48 -6.37 -1.24
CA GLN A 276 7.69 -6.56 0.19
C GLN A 276 7.13 -7.88 0.73
N LEU A 277 6.23 -8.52 -0.02
CA LEU A 277 5.62 -9.81 0.32
C LEU A 277 6.26 -10.96 -0.49
N GLU A 278 6.51 -10.75 -1.79
CA GLU A 278 6.97 -11.76 -2.73
C GLU A 278 8.49 -11.94 -2.74
N ALA A 279 9.24 -10.84 -2.61
CA ALA A 279 10.69 -10.79 -2.69
C ALA A 279 11.27 -9.91 -1.56
N PRO A 280 11.01 -10.24 -0.27
CA PRO A 280 11.34 -9.36 0.85
C PRO A 280 12.83 -9.04 0.95
N ASP A 281 13.73 -9.99 0.65
CA ASP A 281 15.17 -9.77 0.69
C ASP A 281 15.62 -8.76 -0.38
N GLN A 282 15.10 -8.87 -1.62
CA GLN A 282 15.41 -7.92 -2.68
C GLN A 282 14.82 -6.53 -2.37
N PHE A 283 13.60 -6.50 -1.84
CA PHE A 283 12.97 -5.25 -1.39
C PHE A 283 13.81 -4.56 -0.30
N LEU A 284 14.25 -5.30 0.72
CA LEU A 284 15.09 -4.77 1.79
C LEU A 284 16.45 -4.30 1.29
N ALA A 285 17.07 -5.03 0.36
CA ALA A 285 18.34 -4.65 -0.25
C ALA A 285 18.25 -3.32 -1.02
N ALA A 286 17.10 -3.03 -1.64
CA ALA A 286 16.86 -1.75 -2.33
C ALA A 286 16.50 -0.62 -1.34
N VAL A 287 15.61 -0.87 -0.38
CA VAL A 287 14.97 0.17 0.42
C VAL A 287 15.79 0.56 1.65
N ALA A 288 16.33 -0.42 2.40
CA ALA A 288 16.93 -0.13 3.70
C ALA A 288 18.20 0.72 3.61
N PRO A 289 19.16 0.45 2.70
CA PRO A 289 20.34 1.31 2.55
C PRO A 289 20.01 2.73 2.08
N TRP A 290 19.02 2.84 1.15
CA TRP A 290 18.60 4.12 0.64
C TRP A 290 17.94 4.98 1.73
N LEU A 291 17.04 4.39 2.54
CA LEU A 291 16.42 5.08 3.68
C LEU A 291 17.48 5.47 4.71
N ALA A 292 18.42 4.58 5.07
CA ALA A 292 19.46 4.86 6.04
C ALA A 292 20.30 6.07 5.62
N SER A 293 20.77 6.11 4.37
CA SER A 293 21.57 7.22 3.86
C SER A 293 20.77 8.53 3.78
N THR A 294 19.51 8.45 3.34
CA THR A 294 18.63 9.62 3.16
C THR A 294 18.24 10.26 4.49
N LEU A 295 17.96 9.43 5.52
CA LEU A 295 17.53 9.92 6.83
C LEU A 295 18.69 10.41 7.69
N ALA A 296 19.90 9.88 7.49
CA ALA A 296 21.11 10.36 8.17
C ALA A 296 21.60 11.73 7.65
N ALA A 297 21.27 12.09 6.41
CA ALA A 297 21.65 13.36 5.79
C ALA A 297 20.77 14.55 6.21
N ARG A 298 19.77 14.34 7.04
CA ARG A 298 18.75 15.33 7.48
C ARG A 298 18.61 15.36 9.00
#